data_1b5e6094281f35a7af869255521d5ce6
#
_entry.id   1b5e6094281f35a7af869255521d5ce6
#
_cell.length_a   1.000
_cell.length_b   1.000
_cell.length_c   1.000
_cell.angle_alpha   90.00
_cell.angle_beta   90.00
_cell.angle_gamma   90.00
#
_symmetry.space_group_name_H-M   'P 1'
#
loop_
_entity.id
_entity.type
_entity.pdbx_description
1 polymer ?
#
loop_
_entity_poly.entity_id
_entity_poly.type
_entity_poly.pdbx_seq_one_letter_code
_entity_poly.pdbx_strand_id
1 'polypeptide(L)'
;MLFLRSLLHTLWMVITVIPYTLGVLLARVLGLPVMVRWRIGTAWLMLSVHAARWFCGIRYRVQGLEHLPTDPHQGVVLLAKHQSTFETFLLPGILPRRIAYVFKKELLRIPFFGWLIGSMDMINIDRKYGSRAFQKVVEQGKRLLGEGVWVAMFPEGTRVGRGEVGDYKSGAARLACMCGVPVVPVAITSARCWPRNGFVRYPGTVEVSIGPPIPTTGRKHDELTAEVQRWIEAEMRRL
;
A
#
# COMPACT_ATOMS: atom_id res chain seq x y z
N MET A 1 -29.54 -3.62 -4.95
CA MET A 1 -28.57 -3.57 -6.07
C MET A 1 -27.11 -3.44 -5.62
N LEU A 2 -26.72 -2.50 -4.75
CA LEU A 2 -25.31 -2.32 -4.32
C LEU A 2 -24.73 -3.56 -3.63
N PHE A 3 -25.50 -4.23 -2.76
CA PHE A 3 -25.07 -5.45 -2.10
C PHE A 3 -24.71 -6.56 -3.10
N LEU A 4 -25.58 -6.82 -4.10
CA LEU A 4 -25.32 -7.84 -5.13
C LEU A 4 -24.05 -7.51 -5.95
N ARG A 5 -23.89 -6.26 -6.35
CA ARG A 5 -22.67 -5.79 -7.07
C ARG A 5 -21.41 -6.01 -6.24
N SER A 6 -21.48 -5.72 -4.94
CA SER A 6 -20.37 -5.93 -4.00
C SER A 6 -20.08 -7.42 -3.79
N LEU A 7 -21.13 -8.26 -3.74
CA LEU A 7 -21.00 -9.71 -3.65
C LEU A 7 -20.31 -10.28 -4.90
N LEU A 8 -20.79 -9.90 -6.09
CA LEU A 8 -20.18 -10.34 -7.35
C LEU A 8 -18.70 -9.95 -7.45
N HIS A 9 -18.36 -8.72 -7.06
CA HIS A 9 -16.96 -8.29 -7.01
C HIS A 9 -16.13 -9.10 -5.99
N THR A 10 -16.70 -9.41 -4.83
CA THR A 10 -16.01 -10.22 -3.82
C THR A 10 -15.78 -11.64 -4.31
N LEU A 11 -16.80 -12.27 -4.89
CA LEU A 11 -16.67 -13.60 -5.50
C LEU A 11 -15.63 -13.60 -6.63
N TRP A 12 -15.64 -12.58 -7.48
CA TRP A 12 -14.61 -12.39 -8.50
C TRP A 12 -13.21 -12.38 -7.91
N MET A 13 -12.96 -11.61 -6.87
CA MET A 13 -11.65 -11.57 -6.21
C MET A 13 -11.25 -12.93 -5.63
N VAL A 14 -12.19 -13.63 -4.95
CA VAL A 14 -11.94 -14.95 -4.33
C VAL A 14 -11.64 -16.02 -5.39
N ILE A 15 -12.35 -16.00 -6.52
CA ILE A 15 -12.11 -16.98 -7.59
C ILE A 15 -10.80 -16.67 -8.31
N THR A 16 -10.57 -15.41 -8.65
CA THR A 16 -9.40 -15.05 -9.47
C THR A 16 -8.09 -15.05 -8.69
N VAL A 17 -8.08 -14.90 -7.36
CA VAL A 17 -6.82 -15.01 -6.58
C VAL A 17 -6.17 -16.38 -6.73
N ILE A 18 -6.95 -17.44 -6.97
CA ILE A 18 -6.45 -18.82 -7.04
C ILE A 18 -5.42 -19.00 -8.16
N PRO A 19 -5.75 -18.78 -9.46
CA PRO A 19 -4.78 -18.97 -10.53
C PRO A 19 -3.57 -18.06 -10.43
N TYR A 20 -3.73 -16.81 -9.97
CA TYR A 20 -2.60 -15.91 -9.77
C TYR A 20 -1.67 -16.38 -8.65
N THR A 21 -2.23 -16.89 -7.55
CA THR A 21 -1.43 -17.49 -6.48
C THR A 21 -0.67 -18.72 -6.98
N LEU A 22 -1.32 -19.62 -7.71
CA LEU A 22 -0.65 -20.79 -8.31
C LEU A 22 0.48 -20.35 -9.25
N GLY A 23 0.28 -19.32 -10.06
CA GLY A 23 1.33 -18.73 -10.92
C GLY A 23 2.52 -18.18 -10.11
N VAL A 24 2.26 -17.47 -9.00
CA VAL A 24 3.32 -16.95 -8.11
C VAL A 24 4.07 -18.09 -7.43
N LEU A 25 3.37 -19.12 -6.95
CA LEU A 25 4.00 -20.28 -6.32
C LEU A 25 4.84 -21.09 -7.33
N LEU A 26 4.34 -21.29 -8.54
CA LEU A 26 5.08 -21.93 -9.61
C LEU A 26 6.35 -21.14 -9.95
N ALA A 27 6.23 -19.82 -10.12
CA ALA A 27 7.38 -18.94 -10.35
C ALA A 27 8.43 -19.04 -9.24
N ARG A 28 7.96 -19.20 -7.97
CA ARG A 28 8.85 -19.40 -6.81
C ARG A 28 9.56 -20.75 -6.86
N VAL A 29 8.83 -21.82 -7.17
CA VAL A 29 9.40 -23.20 -7.27
C VAL A 29 10.42 -23.27 -8.41
N LEU A 30 10.16 -22.60 -9.52
CA LEU A 30 11.09 -22.50 -10.66
C LEU A 30 12.27 -21.55 -10.40
N GLY A 31 12.41 -20.97 -9.21
CA GLY A 31 13.50 -20.05 -8.88
C GLY A 31 13.47 -18.71 -9.64
N LEU A 32 12.33 -18.33 -10.23
CA LEU A 32 12.22 -17.09 -10.99
C LEU A 32 12.41 -15.86 -10.10
N PRO A 33 12.97 -14.76 -10.65
CA PRO A 33 13.21 -13.53 -9.90
C PRO A 33 11.97 -13.00 -9.17
N VAL A 34 12.18 -12.33 -8.04
CA VAL A 34 11.10 -11.72 -7.24
C VAL A 34 10.25 -10.77 -8.10
N MET A 35 10.85 -10.09 -9.06
CA MET A 35 10.15 -9.18 -9.98
C MET A 35 9.03 -9.90 -10.77
N VAL A 36 9.25 -11.15 -11.19
CA VAL A 36 8.22 -11.94 -11.90
C VAL A 36 7.05 -12.21 -10.98
N ARG A 37 7.32 -12.68 -9.75
CA ARG A 37 6.29 -12.94 -8.74
C ARG A 37 5.53 -11.67 -8.38
N TRP A 38 6.23 -10.56 -8.24
CA TRP A 38 5.64 -9.25 -7.98
C TRP A 38 4.72 -8.81 -9.12
N ARG A 39 5.14 -8.96 -10.38
CA ARG A 39 4.31 -8.63 -11.56
C ARG A 39 3.03 -9.46 -11.61
N ILE A 40 3.12 -10.77 -11.37
CA ILE A 40 1.94 -11.65 -11.33
C ILE A 40 0.99 -11.22 -10.22
N GLY A 41 1.49 -10.98 -9.00
CA GLY A 41 0.67 -10.53 -7.87
C GLY A 41 0.03 -9.16 -8.12
N THR A 42 0.78 -8.20 -8.64
CA THR A 42 0.27 -6.86 -8.98
C THR A 42 -0.77 -6.92 -10.10
N ALA A 43 -0.61 -7.81 -11.07
CA ALA A 43 -1.61 -8.02 -12.12
C ALA A 43 -2.97 -8.44 -11.53
N TRP A 44 -2.98 -9.34 -10.53
CA TRP A 44 -4.22 -9.68 -9.83
C TRP A 44 -4.79 -8.50 -9.03
N LEU A 45 -3.95 -7.72 -8.35
CA LEU A 45 -4.42 -6.54 -7.61
C LEU A 45 -5.09 -5.54 -8.56
N MET A 46 -4.49 -5.27 -9.72
CA MET A 46 -5.06 -4.38 -10.73
C MET A 46 -6.30 -4.97 -11.41
N LEU A 47 -6.34 -6.29 -11.66
CA LEU A 47 -7.53 -6.96 -12.14
C LEU A 47 -8.71 -6.75 -11.18
N SER A 48 -8.46 -6.81 -9.86
CA SER A 48 -9.47 -6.57 -8.82
C SER A 48 -9.92 -5.10 -8.79
N VAL A 49 -9.01 -4.15 -9.02
CA VAL A 49 -9.34 -2.72 -9.16
C VAL A 49 -10.22 -2.47 -10.40
N HIS A 50 -9.88 -3.08 -11.54
CA HIS A 50 -10.69 -2.97 -12.75
C HIS A 50 -12.06 -3.63 -12.58
N ALA A 51 -12.11 -4.79 -11.92
CA ALA A 51 -13.37 -5.44 -11.58
C ALA A 51 -14.25 -4.56 -10.66
N ALA A 52 -13.64 -3.83 -9.71
CA ALA A 52 -14.38 -2.86 -8.89
C ALA A 52 -15.02 -1.74 -9.74
N ARG A 53 -14.37 -1.33 -10.82
CA ARG A 53 -14.97 -0.38 -11.79
C ARG A 53 -16.19 -0.98 -12.46
N TRP A 54 -16.12 -2.22 -12.95
CA TRP A 54 -17.19 -2.85 -13.71
C TRP A 54 -18.36 -3.28 -12.83
N PHE A 55 -18.08 -3.95 -11.71
CA PHE A 55 -19.13 -4.41 -10.81
C PHE A 55 -19.71 -3.30 -9.95
N CYS A 56 -18.84 -2.45 -9.36
CA CYS A 56 -19.25 -1.48 -8.35
C CYS A 56 -19.26 -0.02 -8.83
N GLY A 57 -18.76 0.27 -10.04
CA GLY A 57 -18.70 1.63 -10.57
C GLY A 57 -17.61 2.50 -9.89
N ILE A 58 -16.59 1.87 -9.30
CA ILE A 58 -15.49 2.58 -8.63
C ILE A 58 -14.43 2.94 -9.67
N ARG A 59 -14.22 4.23 -9.86
CA ARG A 59 -13.16 4.78 -10.71
C ARG A 59 -12.05 5.33 -9.83
N TYR A 60 -10.90 5.64 -10.41
CA TYR A 60 -9.84 6.38 -9.73
C TYR A 60 -9.22 7.43 -10.63
N ARG A 61 -8.66 8.46 -10.01
CA ARG A 61 -7.88 9.52 -10.65
C ARG A 61 -6.61 9.73 -9.84
N VAL A 62 -5.48 9.87 -10.51
CA VAL A 62 -4.16 10.06 -9.91
C VAL A 62 -3.61 11.39 -10.36
N GLN A 63 -3.06 12.16 -9.42
CA GLN A 63 -2.31 13.38 -9.65
C GLN A 63 -1.00 13.37 -8.86
N GLY A 64 0.02 14.09 -9.31
CA GLY A 64 1.31 14.19 -8.64
C GLY A 64 2.29 13.07 -9.00
N LEU A 65 2.05 12.28 -10.06
CA LEU A 65 3.01 11.27 -10.52
C LEU A 65 4.34 11.91 -10.94
N GLU A 66 4.32 13.16 -11.38
CA GLU A 66 5.48 13.98 -11.74
C GLU A 66 6.40 14.29 -10.56
N HIS A 67 5.90 14.20 -9.33
CA HIS A 67 6.70 14.38 -8.12
C HIS A 67 7.59 13.18 -7.79
N LEU A 68 7.30 12.02 -8.37
CA LEU A 68 8.00 10.79 -8.01
C LEU A 68 9.45 10.80 -8.52
N PRO A 69 10.41 10.33 -7.70
CA PRO A 69 11.80 10.22 -8.12
C PRO A 69 11.97 9.37 -9.36
N THR A 70 12.78 9.84 -10.30
CA THR A 70 13.06 9.17 -11.56
C THR A 70 14.26 8.22 -11.50
N ASP A 71 15.19 8.45 -10.56
CA ASP A 71 16.36 7.58 -10.37
C ASP A 71 15.93 6.14 -10.05
N PRO A 72 16.31 5.15 -10.88
CA PRO A 72 15.92 3.75 -10.70
C PRO A 72 16.46 3.11 -9.44
N HIS A 73 17.50 3.64 -8.86
CA HIS A 73 18.14 3.11 -7.65
C HIS A 73 17.70 3.82 -6.36
N GLN A 74 16.93 4.89 -6.48
CA GLN A 74 16.47 5.63 -5.31
C GLN A 74 15.34 4.90 -4.58
N GLY A 75 15.63 4.42 -3.36
CA GLY A 75 14.62 3.94 -2.43
C GLY A 75 13.76 5.10 -1.92
N VAL A 76 12.50 4.82 -1.64
CA VAL A 76 11.53 5.80 -1.11
C VAL A 76 10.68 5.15 -0.03
N VAL A 77 10.37 5.88 1.03
CA VAL A 77 9.31 5.49 1.97
C VAL A 77 8.02 6.22 1.58
N LEU A 78 7.02 5.47 1.13
CA LEU A 78 5.69 5.99 0.83
C LEU A 78 4.85 6.00 2.11
N LEU A 79 4.32 7.14 2.48
CA LEU A 79 3.39 7.30 3.59
C LEU A 79 2.01 7.65 3.06
N ALA A 80 1.14 6.65 3.03
CA ALA A 80 -0.19 6.78 2.42
C ALA A 80 -1.30 6.79 3.48
N LYS A 81 -2.33 7.60 3.25
CA LYS A 81 -3.59 7.55 4.02
C LYS A 81 -4.21 6.16 3.94
N HIS A 82 -4.64 5.61 5.09
CA HIS A 82 -5.21 4.27 5.15
C HIS A 82 -6.69 4.28 5.50
N GLN A 83 -7.55 4.07 4.51
CA GLN A 83 -9.00 4.11 4.71
C GLN A 83 -9.72 2.83 4.28
N SER A 84 -9.13 2.05 3.37
CA SER A 84 -9.80 0.93 2.71
C SER A 84 -8.83 -0.22 2.39
N THR A 85 -9.34 -1.26 1.77
CA THR A 85 -8.52 -2.26 1.07
C THR A 85 -8.14 -1.78 -0.34
N PHE A 86 -8.91 -0.84 -0.90
CA PHE A 86 -8.76 -0.39 -2.28
C PHE A 86 -7.37 0.20 -2.57
N GLU A 87 -6.85 1.07 -1.69
CA GLU A 87 -5.52 1.67 -1.87
C GLU A 87 -4.39 0.63 -1.83
N THR A 88 -4.54 -0.43 -1.06
CA THR A 88 -3.52 -1.49 -1.02
C THR A 88 -3.47 -2.30 -2.32
N PHE A 89 -4.55 -2.31 -3.08
CA PHE A 89 -4.63 -2.94 -4.39
C PHE A 89 -4.19 -1.98 -5.49
N LEU A 90 -4.53 -0.69 -5.37
CA LEU A 90 -4.29 0.31 -6.39
C LEU A 90 -2.81 0.73 -6.48
N LEU A 91 -2.19 1.06 -5.33
CA LEU A 91 -0.83 1.66 -5.31
C LEU A 91 0.22 0.82 -6.05
N PRO A 92 0.27 -0.53 -5.93
CA PRO A 92 1.27 -1.32 -6.66
C PRO A 92 1.18 -1.21 -8.18
N GLY A 93 -0.01 -0.90 -8.70
CA GLY A 93 -0.24 -0.85 -10.14
C GLY A 93 -0.10 0.53 -10.77
N ILE A 94 -0.21 1.60 -9.97
CA ILE A 94 -0.09 2.98 -10.48
C ILE A 94 1.30 3.57 -10.28
N LEU A 95 2.09 3.00 -9.37
CA LEU A 95 3.44 3.48 -9.10
C LEU A 95 4.45 2.88 -10.08
N PRO A 96 5.46 3.65 -10.52
CA PRO A 96 6.40 3.22 -11.56
C PRO A 96 7.41 2.18 -11.07
N ARG A 97 7.45 1.92 -9.77
CA ARG A 97 8.43 1.04 -9.13
C ARG A 97 7.77 -0.07 -8.32
N ARG A 98 8.53 -1.15 -8.11
CA ARG A 98 8.15 -2.18 -7.16
C ARG A 98 8.00 -1.58 -5.77
N ILE A 99 6.87 -1.85 -5.12
CA ILE A 99 6.65 -1.46 -3.74
C ILE A 99 6.58 -2.69 -2.83
N ALA A 100 7.05 -2.54 -1.60
CA ALA A 100 6.92 -3.52 -0.54
C ALA A 100 6.10 -2.93 0.61
N TYR A 101 4.97 -3.55 0.94
CA TYR A 101 4.16 -3.14 2.09
C TYR A 101 4.73 -3.66 3.39
N VAL A 102 4.56 -2.86 4.45
CA VAL A 102 4.62 -3.35 5.83
C VAL A 102 3.20 -3.76 6.24
N PHE A 103 2.99 -5.06 6.47
CA PHE A 103 1.66 -5.61 6.71
C PHE A 103 1.62 -6.58 7.92
N LYS A 104 0.42 -6.83 8.43
CA LYS A 104 0.20 -7.74 9.56
C LYS A 104 0.47 -9.19 9.18
N LYS A 105 1.27 -9.90 10.00
CA LYS A 105 1.60 -11.32 9.81
C LYS A 105 0.36 -12.22 9.67
N GLU A 106 -0.74 -11.88 10.34
CA GLU A 106 -1.99 -12.64 10.28
C GLU A 106 -2.57 -12.76 8.87
N LEU A 107 -2.29 -11.80 7.98
CA LEU A 107 -2.74 -11.86 6.59
C LEU A 107 -2.12 -13.05 5.83
N LEU A 108 -0.98 -13.56 6.26
CA LEU A 108 -0.35 -14.76 5.67
C LEU A 108 -1.20 -16.02 5.88
N ARG A 109 -2.14 -16.03 6.84
CA ARG A 109 -3.04 -17.14 7.11
C ARG A 109 -4.25 -17.21 6.19
N ILE A 110 -4.53 -16.16 5.43
CA ILE A 110 -5.64 -16.14 4.47
C ILE A 110 -5.26 -17.04 3.29
N PRO A 111 -6.03 -18.12 3.02
CA PRO A 111 -5.72 -19.02 1.91
C PRO A 111 -5.58 -18.27 0.59
N PHE A 112 -4.67 -18.69 -0.25
CA PHE A 112 -4.28 -18.09 -1.53
C PHE A 112 -3.74 -16.66 -1.39
N PHE A 113 -4.53 -15.70 -0.91
CA PHE A 113 -4.09 -14.31 -0.76
C PHE A 113 -2.83 -14.18 0.10
N GLY A 114 -2.79 -14.85 1.26
CA GLY A 114 -1.63 -14.83 2.14
C GLY A 114 -0.39 -15.46 1.50
N TRP A 115 -0.55 -16.55 0.74
CA TRP A 115 0.54 -17.20 0.01
C TRP A 115 1.07 -16.33 -1.12
N LEU A 116 0.17 -15.63 -1.83
CA LEU A 116 0.52 -14.65 -2.86
C LEU A 116 1.39 -13.53 -2.28
N ILE A 117 0.88 -12.79 -1.29
CA ILE A 117 1.62 -11.65 -0.69
C ILE A 117 2.89 -12.09 0.03
N GLY A 118 2.90 -13.28 0.66
CA GLY A 118 4.06 -13.87 1.31
C GLY A 118 5.19 -14.24 0.34
N SER A 119 4.88 -14.35 -0.96
CA SER A 119 5.85 -14.66 -2.01
C SER A 119 6.38 -13.41 -2.76
N MET A 120 5.89 -12.22 -2.43
CA MET A 120 6.21 -10.96 -3.11
C MET A 120 7.37 -10.16 -2.48
N ASP A 121 8.06 -10.75 -1.49
CA ASP A 121 9.16 -10.09 -0.75
C ASP A 121 8.71 -8.76 -0.12
N MET A 122 7.65 -8.84 0.68
CA MET A 122 7.11 -7.74 1.48
C MET A 122 7.48 -7.92 2.96
N ILE A 123 7.30 -6.89 3.79
CA ILE A 123 7.66 -6.87 5.19
C ILE A 123 6.44 -7.26 6.05
N ASN A 124 6.42 -8.48 6.59
CA ASN A 124 5.38 -8.86 7.54
C ASN A 124 5.81 -8.61 8.99
N ILE A 125 4.91 -8.08 9.80
CA ILE A 125 5.16 -7.77 11.21
C ILE A 125 4.12 -8.41 12.12
N ASP A 126 4.58 -8.88 13.26
CA ASP A 126 3.73 -9.22 14.40
C ASP A 126 3.77 -8.07 15.40
N ARG A 127 2.70 -7.28 15.45
CA ARG A 127 2.62 -6.06 16.27
C ARG A 127 2.67 -6.32 17.77
N LYS A 128 2.44 -7.57 18.21
CA LYS A 128 2.51 -7.93 19.62
C LYS A 128 3.93 -7.76 20.19
N TYR A 129 4.95 -7.82 19.33
CA TYR A 129 6.34 -7.73 19.74
C TYR A 129 6.93 -6.31 19.70
N GLY A 130 6.13 -5.26 19.58
CA GLY A 130 6.54 -3.86 19.73
C GLY A 130 7.88 -3.52 19.08
N SER A 131 8.93 -3.32 19.87
CA SER A 131 10.27 -2.93 19.42
C SER A 131 10.92 -3.97 18.48
N ARG A 132 10.73 -5.27 18.73
CA ARG A 132 11.25 -6.34 17.85
C ARG A 132 10.58 -6.33 16.47
N ALA A 133 9.27 -6.02 16.42
CA ALA A 133 8.56 -5.86 15.16
C ALA A 133 9.16 -4.70 14.35
N PHE A 134 9.50 -3.59 15.02
CA PHE A 134 10.14 -2.46 14.36
C PHE A 134 11.58 -2.77 13.90
N GLN A 135 12.38 -3.52 14.68
CA GLN A 135 13.71 -3.95 14.25
C GLN A 135 13.65 -4.74 12.93
N LYS A 136 12.67 -5.65 12.79
CA LYS A 136 12.44 -6.37 11.54
C LYS A 136 12.10 -5.44 10.37
N VAL A 137 11.28 -4.41 10.61
CA VAL A 137 10.97 -3.38 9.58
C VAL A 137 12.25 -2.66 9.16
N VAL A 138 13.11 -2.30 10.09
CA VAL A 138 14.39 -1.61 9.80
C VAL A 138 15.32 -2.50 9.00
N GLU A 139 15.51 -3.75 9.42
CA GLU A 139 16.40 -4.69 8.74
C GLU A 139 15.97 -4.96 7.29
N GLN A 140 14.73 -5.40 7.11
CA GLN A 140 14.19 -5.69 5.78
C GLN A 140 14.00 -4.44 4.94
N GLY A 141 13.59 -3.32 5.56
CA GLY A 141 13.42 -2.04 4.92
C GLY A 141 14.73 -1.48 4.37
N LYS A 142 15.83 -1.55 5.14
CA LYS A 142 17.17 -1.15 4.68
C LYS A 142 17.59 -1.92 3.43
N ARG A 143 17.42 -3.24 3.44
CA ARG A 143 17.73 -4.09 2.29
C ARG A 143 16.92 -3.65 1.06
N LEU A 144 15.60 -3.58 1.20
CA LEU A 144 14.70 -3.24 0.08
C LEU A 144 14.95 -1.84 -0.46
N LEU A 145 15.09 -0.83 0.41
CA LEU A 145 15.39 0.54 0.01
C LEU A 145 16.75 0.66 -0.68
N GLY A 146 17.75 -0.10 -0.22
CA GLY A 146 19.06 -0.19 -0.87
C GLY A 146 19.03 -0.87 -2.24
N GLU A 147 18.03 -1.70 -2.52
CA GLU A 147 17.76 -2.30 -3.83
C GLU A 147 16.90 -1.39 -4.75
N GLY A 148 16.59 -0.15 -4.33
CA GLY A 148 15.71 0.76 -5.05
C GLY A 148 14.22 0.41 -4.98
N VAL A 149 13.83 -0.54 -4.11
CA VAL A 149 12.42 -0.88 -3.85
C VAL A 149 11.81 0.16 -2.92
N TRP A 150 10.62 0.62 -3.22
CA TRP A 150 9.92 1.55 -2.37
C TRP A 150 9.17 0.84 -1.25
N VAL A 151 9.27 1.33 -0.03
CA VAL A 151 8.59 0.76 1.13
C VAL A 151 7.33 1.57 1.43
N ALA A 152 6.17 0.95 1.26
CA ALA A 152 4.88 1.60 1.52
C ALA A 152 4.37 1.26 2.92
N MET A 153 4.07 2.29 3.69
CA MET A 153 3.54 2.19 5.03
C MET A 153 2.33 3.11 5.21
N PHE A 154 1.44 2.69 6.09
CA PHE A 154 0.28 3.47 6.50
C PHE A 154 0.55 4.01 7.91
N PRO A 155 0.76 5.33 8.07
CA PRO A 155 1.23 5.88 9.34
C PRO A 155 0.21 5.72 10.47
N GLU A 156 -1.09 5.66 10.16
CA GLU A 156 -2.13 5.42 11.18
C GLU A 156 -2.05 3.99 11.76
N GLY A 157 -1.36 3.08 11.08
CA GLY A 157 -1.23 1.69 11.50
C GLY A 157 -2.54 0.88 11.47
N THR A 158 -3.66 1.48 11.20
CA THR A 158 -4.97 0.86 11.00
C THR A 158 -5.78 1.70 10.04
N ARG A 159 -6.81 1.11 9.42
CA ARG A 159 -7.73 1.88 8.57
C ARG A 159 -8.55 2.86 9.41
N VAL A 160 -8.66 4.12 8.95
CA VAL A 160 -9.49 5.17 9.56
C VAL A 160 -10.76 5.40 8.75
N GLY A 161 -11.81 5.89 9.39
CA GLY A 161 -13.07 6.21 8.72
C GLY A 161 -12.97 7.43 7.81
N ARG A 162 -14.01 7.62 6.99
CA ARG A 162 -14.12 8.82 6.16
C ARG A 162 -14.25 10.07 7.03
N GLY A 163 -13.42 11.07 6.78
CA GLY A 163 -13.39 12.31 7.57
C GLY A 163 -12.67 12.20 8.91
N GLU A 164 -12.22 10.99 9.29
CA GLU A 164 -11.46 10.81 10.52
C GLU A 164 -9.96 11.08 10.29
N VAL A 165 -9.33 11.64 11.31
CA VAL A 165 -7.87 11.78 11.40
C VAL A 165 -7.36 10.76 12.38
N GLY A 166 -6.48 9.86 11.91
CA GLY A 166 -5.84 8.86 12.76
C GLY A 166 -4.60 9.39 13.47
N ASP A 167 -4.13 8.63 14.45
CA ASP A 167 -2.86 8.91 15.13
C ASP A 167 -1.69 8.40 14.28
N TYR A 168 -0.84 9.32 13.78
CA TYR A 168 0.30 9.03 12.92
C TYR A 168 1.49 8.53 13.73
N LYS A 169 1.87 7.28 13.52
CA LYS A 169 3.03 6.64 14.16
C LYS A 169 4.32 7.03 13.45
N SER A 170 5.36 7.37 14.20
CA SER A 170 6.64 7.83 13.64
C SER A 170 7.53 6.71 13.04
N GLY A 171 7.11 5.45 13.12
CA GLY A 171 7.93 4.31 12.67
C GLY A 171 8.37 4.38 11.21
N ALA A 172 7.52 4.87 10.30
CA ALA A 172 7.87 5.00 8.90
C ALA A 172 8.86 6.16 8.65
N ALA A 173 8.63 7.32 9.25
CA ALA A 173 9.55 8.44 9.20
C ALA A 173 10.92 8.08 9.81
N ARG A 174 10.92 7.32 10.92
CA ARG A 174 12.13 6.79 11.53
C ARG A 174 12.91 5.87 10.59
N LEU A 175 12.23 4.95 9.89
CA LEU A 175 12.86 4.11 8.86
C LEU A 175 13.50 4.97 7.77
N ALA A 176 12.78 5.95 7.24
CA ALA A 176 13.27 6.83 6.19
C ALA A 176 14.52 7.63 6.63
N CYS A 177 14.50 8.22 7.83
CA CYS A 177 15.66 8.93 8.40
C CYS A 177 16.87 8.00 8.59
N MET A 178 16.65 6.77 9.10
CA MET A 178 17.73 5.79 9.30
C MET A 178 18.35 5.31 7.99
N CYS A 179 17.61 5.35 6.88
CA CYS A 179 18.09 4.93 5.55
C CYS A 179 18.53 6.11 4.68
N GLY A 180 18.34 7.37 5.11
CA GLY A 180 18.66 8.56 4.32
C GLY A 180 17.84 8.69 3.03
N VAL A 181 16.66 8.07 2.96
CA VAL A 181 15.79 8.11 1.78
C VAL A 181 14.62 9.09 1.96
N PRO A 182 14.12 9.72 0.89
CA PRO A 182 12.99 10.64 1.01
C PRO A 182 11.69 9.92 1.39
N VAL A 183 10.78 10.70 2.00
CA VAL A 183 9.40 10.30 2.24
C VAL A 183 8.52 10.93 1.17
N VAL A 184 7.63 10.14 0.56
CA VAL A 184 6.59 10.62 -0.35
C VAL A 184 5.23 10.45 0.32
N PRO A 185 4.51 11.54 0.64
CA PRO A 185 3.19 11.48 1.21
C PRO A 185 2.14 11.23 0.13
N VAL A 186 1.10 10.44 0.45
CA VAL A 186 0.02 10.10 -0.48
C VAL A 186 -1.33 10.22 0.21
N ALA A 187 -2.19 11.09 -0.29
CA ALA A 187 -3.58 11.23 0.13
C ALA A 187 -4.50 10.40 -0.77
N ILE A 188 -5.46 9.65 -0.20
CA ILE A 188 -6.36 8.77 -0.97
C ILE A 188 -7.74 8.75 -0.35
N THR A 189 -8.77 9.07 -1.14
CA THR A 189 -10.17 9.15 -0.70
C THR A 189 -10.95 7.84 -0.81
N SER A 190 -10.31 6.70 -0.60
CA SER A 190 -10.84 5.37 -0.88
C SER A 190 -12.08 4.99 -0.04
N ALA A 191 -12.22 5.53 1.19
CA ALA A 191 -13.37 5.28 2.03
C ALA A 191 -14.70 5.79 1.45
N ARG A 192 -14.67 6.70 0.46
CA ARG A 192 -15.87 7.17 -0.25
C ARG A 192 -16.58 6.03 -0.99
N CYS A 193 -15.77 5.14 -1.58
CA CYS A 193 -16.26 4.07 -2.43
C CYS A 193 -16.22 2.70 -1.76
N TRP A 194 -15.21 2.46 -0.90
CA TRP A 194 -15.05 1.20 -0.21
C TRP A 194 -14.73 1.44 1.28
N PRO A 195 -15.78 1.58 2.11
CA PRO A 195 -15.61 1.86 3.54
C PRO A 195 -14.83 0.78 4.30
N ARG A 196 -14.12 1.19 5.33
CA ARG A 196 -13.22 0.38 6.18
C ARG A 196 -13.81 -0.96 6.64
N ASN A 197 -15.03 -0.97 7.17
CA ASN A 197 -15.69 -2.15 7.72
C ASN A 197 -16.98 -2.50 6.95
N GLY A 198 -17.20 -1.86 5.78
CA GLY A 198 -18.38 -2.07 4.97
C GLY A 198 -18.18 -3.18 3.94
N PHE A 199 -19.14 -4.09 3.86
CA PHE A 199 -19.21 -5.05 2.74
C PHE A 199 -19.63 -4.34 1.45
N VAL A 200 -20.57 -3.38 1.56
CA VAL A 200 -21.12 -2.67 0.41
C VAL A 200 -20.13 -1.64 -0.12
N ARG A 201 -19.93 -1.67 -1.41
CA ARG A 201 -19.12 -0.72 -2.18
C ARG A 201 -20.04 0.23 -2.94
N TYR A 202 -19.64 1.49 -3.00
CA TYR A 202 -20.43 2.57 -3.59
C TYR A 202 -19.76 3.05 -4.88
N PRO A 203 -20.53 3.36 -5.93
CA PRO A 203 -19.98 3.96 -7.14
C PRO A 203 -19.41 5.34 -6.83
N GLY A 204 -18.36 5.72 -7.54
CA GLY A 204 -17.71 7.02 -7.38
C GLY A 204 -16.28 7.00 -7.85
N THR A 205 -15.57 8.10 -7.61
CA THR A 205 -14.16 8.25 -7.95
C THR A 205 -13.31 8.33 -6.68
N VAL A 206 -12.29 7.49 -6.61
CA VAL A 206 -11.22 7.55 -5.61
C VAL A 206 -10.15 8.49 -6.15
N GLU A 207 -9.95 9.60 -5.48
CA GLU A 207 -8.87 10.54 -5.80
C GLU A 207 -7.60 10.11 -5.07
N VAL A 208 -6.48 10.12 -5.80
CA VAL A 208 -5.14 9.84 -5.30
C VAL A 208 -4.29 11.07 -5.58
N SER A 209 -3.72 11.65 -4.54
CA SER A 209 -2.78 12.76 -4.65
C SER A 209 -1.44 12.36 -4.06
N ILE A 210 -0.40 12.47 -4.89
CA ILE A 210 0.98 12.15 -4.53
C ILE A 210 1.73 13.47 -4.33
N GLY A 211 2.27 13.67 -3.14
CA GLY A 211 3.01 14.88 -2.80
C GLY A 211 4.48 14.84 -3.25
N PRO A 212 5.15 15.99 -3.20
CA PRO A 212 6.58 16.07 -3.47
C PRO A 212 7.38 15.26 -2.44
N PRO A 213 8.55 14.72 -2.82
CA PRO A 213 9.44 14.04 -1.90
C PRO A 213 9.92 14.99 -0.79
N ILE A 214 9.81 14.55 0.45
CA ILE A 214 10.28 15.29 1.62
C ILE A 214 11.63 14.70 2.02
N PRO A 215 12.72 15.50 2.04
CA PRO A 215 14.05 15.02 2.43
C PRO A 215 14.10 14.68 3.92
N THR A 216 14.96 13.73 4.27
CA THR A 216 15.09 13.21 5.66
C THR A 216 16.41 13.54 6.33
N THR A 217 17.41 13.99 5.55
CA THR A 217 18.77 14.28 6.05
C THR A 217 18.74 15.36 7.12
N GLY A 218 19.35 15.06 8.28
CA GLY A 218 19.44 15.99 9.41
C GLY A 218 18.11 16.26 10.15
N ARG A 219 17.05 15.50 9.85
CA ARG A 219 15.72 15.74 10.42
C ARG A 219 15.35 14.76 11.53
N LYS A 220 14.58 15.23 12.50
CA LYS A 220 13.96 14.37 13.51
C LYS A 220 12.71 13.69 12.93
N HIS A 221 12.58 12.41 13.19
CA HIS A 221 11.46 11.62 12.66
C HIS A 221 10.07 12.09 13.12
N ASP A 222 9.95 12.69 14.32
CA ASP A 222 8.68 13.20 14.82
C ASP A 222 8.25 14.48 14.08
N GLU A 223 9.19 15.39 13.80
CA GLU A 223 8.96 16.59 12.97
C GLU A 223 8.54 16.21 11.55
N LEU A 224 9.23 15.21 10.97
CA LEU A 224 8.89 14.66 9.66
C LEU A 224 7.50 14.02 9.65
N THR A 225 7.16 13.27 10.69
CA THR A 225 5.82 12.65 10.83
C THR A 225 4.73 13.73 10.88
N ALA A 226 4.94 14.79 11.67
CA ALA A 226 3.99 15.88 11.78
C ALA A 226 3.84 16.65 10.45
N GLU A 227 4.90 16.83 9.68
CA GLU A 227 4.85 17.46 8.35
C GLU A 227 4.06 16.61 7.35
N VAL A 228 4.35 15.30 7.29
CA VAL A 228 3.60 14.35 6.44
C VAL A 228 2.13 14.33 6.81
N GLN A 229 1.81 14.31 8.11
CA GLN A 229 0.42 14.37 8.58
C GLN A 229 -0.26 15.66 8.12
N ARG A 230 0.37 16.82 8.32
CA ARG A 230 -0.19 18.10 7.87
C ARG A 230 -0.47 18.10 6.37
N TRP A 231 0.47 17.60 5.57
CA TRP A 231 0.30 17.54 4.13
C TRP A 231 -0.85 16.60 3.74
N ILE A 232 -0.85 15.35 4.24
CA ILE A 232 -1.89 14.36 3.90
C ILE A 232 -3.28 14.89 4.31
N GLU A 233 -3.42 15.41 5.54
CA GLU A 233 -4.73 15.85 6.04
C GLU A 233 -5.20 17.16 5.36
N ALA A 234 -4.30 18.05 4.96
CA ALA A 234 -4.64 19.22 4.15
C ALA A 234 -5.16 18.78 2.77
N GLU A 235 -4.45 17.84 2.14
CA GLU A 235 -4.82 17.30 0.83
C GLU A 235 -6.13 16.51 0.87
N MET A 236 -6.36 15.72 1.92
CA MET A 236 -7.63 15.02 2.13
C MET A 236 -8.85 15.94 2.26
N ARG A 237 -8.65 17.18 2.76
CA ARG A 237 -9.71 18.22 2.80
C ARG A 237 -9.96 18.87 1.43
N ARG A 238 -8.93 18.93 0.59
CA ARG A 238 -9.02 19.48 -0.78
C ARG A 238 -9.70 18.51 -1.76
N LEU A 239 -9.49 17.20 -1.59
CA LEU A 239 -10.05 16.14 -2.41
C LEU A 239 -11.49 15.81 -2.01
#